data_0d425766d303700b080f58509c80b2c3
#
_entry.id   0d425766d303700b080f58509c80b2c3
#
_cell.length_a   1.000
_cell.length_b   1.000
_cell.length_c   1.000
_cell.angle_alpha   90.00
_cell.angle_beta   90.00
_cell.angle_gamma   90.00
#
_symmetry.space_group_name_H-M   'P 1'
#
loop_
_entity.id
_entity.type
_entity.pdbx_description
1 polymer ?
#
loop_
_entity_poly.entity_id
_entity_poly.type
_entity_poly.pdbx_seq_one_letter_code
_entity_poly.pdbx_strand_id
1 'polypeptide(L)'
;GHIAFNEPSDSFQRWSHVVALKESTIKDNSRFFKSIDEVPTHAVTMGIGSIMQAKRILIIAIGENKAKAIKQLIDGDVTPQCPASVLQFHKDVTLMLDKGAASLL
;
A
#
# COMPACT_ATOMS: atom_id res chain seq x y z
N GLY A 1 -4.10 -0.08 3.10
CA GLY A 1 -4.03 0.63 1.81
C GLY A 1 -2.65 1.17 1.49
N HIS A 2 -1.58 0.49 1.96
CA HIS A 2 -0.21 0.82 1.55
C HIS A 2 0.00 0.61 0.05
N ILE A 3 0.84 1.44 -0.58
CA ILE A 3 1.51 1.11 -1.84
C ILE A 3 3.01 1.33 -1.66
N ALA A 4 3.83 0.34 -2.04
CA ALA A 4 5.19 0.19 -1.56
C ALA A 4 5.20 0.23 -0.02
N PHE A 5 6.12 0.95 0.62
CA PHE A 5 6.06 1.20 2.06
C PHE A 5 5.44 2.56 2.41
N ASN A 6 4.68 3.15 1.50
CA ASN A 6 3.92 4.36 1.83
C ASN A 6 2.74 3.98 2.72
N GLU A 7 2.85 4.27 4.00
CA GLU A 7 1.86 4.01 5.01
C GLU A 7 0.92 5.21 5.22
N PRO A 8 -0.22 5.04 5.90
CA PRO A 8 -1.09 6.17 6.24
C PRO A 8 -0.31 7.31 6.88
N SER A 9 -0.48 8.51 6.38
CA SER A 9 0.21 9.72 6.84
C SER A 9 -0.64 10.96 6.58
N ASP A 10 -0.12 12.13 6.97
CA ASP A 10 -0.83 13.41 6.77
C ASP A 10 -0.65 13.98 5.37
N SER A 11 0.26 13.44 4.59
CA SER A 11 0.52 13.90 3.23
C SER A 11 0.99 12.76 2.33
N PHE A 12 0.79 12.93 1.01
CA PHE A 12 1.42 12.06 0.03
C PHE A 12 2.89 12.43 -0.13
N GLN A 13 3.78 11.47 0.08
CA GLN A 13 5.20 11.64 -0.17
C GLN A 13 5.49 11.48 -1.65
N ARG A 14 6.03 12.52 -2.27
CA ARG A 14 6.21 12.58 -3.73
C ARG A 14 7.36 11.70 -4.22
N TRP A 15 8.51 11.79 -3.53
CA TRP A 15 9.76 11.17 -3.98
C TRP A 15 10.16 10.01 -3.08
N SER A 16 11.19 9.28 -3.51
CA SER A 16 11.78 8.24 -2.68
C SER A 16 12.26 8.82 -1.36
N HIS A 17 11.97 8.13 -0.27
CA HIS A 17 12.23 8.60 1.08
C HIS A 17 12.41 7.44 2.05
N VAL A 18 12.98 7.72 3.21
CA VAL A 18 13.05 6.79 4.34
C VAL A 18 11.73 6.86 5.10
N VAL A 19 11.17 5.71 5.41
CA VAL A 19 9.96 5.58 6.21
C VAL A 19 10.22 4.73 7.44
N ALA A 20 9.72 5.19 8.60
CA ALA A 20 9.65 4.38 9.80
C ALA A 20 8.45 3.42 9.69
N LEU A 21 8.72 2.13 9.74
CA LEU A 21 7.68 1.10 9.60
C LEU A 21 6.80 1.04 10.84
N LYS A 22 5.49 0.86 10.66
CA LYS A 22 4.57 0.61 11.76
C LYS A 22 4.80 -0.79 12.34
N GLU A 23 4.43 -0.97 13.61
CA GLU A 23 4.55 -2.26 14.29
C GLU A 23 3.89 -3.40 13.52
N SER A 24 2.71 -3.16 12.94
CA SER A 24 2.00 -4.14 12.14
C SER A 24 2.81 -4.58 10.90
N THR A 25 3.47 -3.64 10.23
CA THR A 25 4.32 -3.94 9.08
C THR A 25 5.55 -4.74 9.49
N ILE A 26 6.20 -4.37 10.59
CA ILE A 26 7.35 -5.10 11.16
C ILE A 26 6.92 -6.53 11.50
N LYS A 27 5.79 -6.70 12.16
CA LYS A 27 5.23 -8.00 12.52
C LYS A 27 4.92 -8.86 11.30
N ASP A 28 4.29 -8.29 10.27
CA ASP A 28 3.93 -9.00 9.04
C ASP A 28 5.17 -9.49 8.28
N ASN A 29 6.28 -8.78 8.38
CA ASN A 29 7.56 -9.16 7.75
C ASN A 29 8.44 -10.06 8.64
N SER A 30 8.08 -10.27 9.90
CA SER A 30 8.89 -11.06 10.84
C SER A 30 9.09 -12.51 10.41
N ARG A 31 8.20 -13.06 9.60
CA ARG A 31 8.29 -14.42 9.04
C ARG A 31 9.53 -14.66 8.18
N PHE A 32 10.15 -13.60 7.66
CA PHE A 32 11.39 -13.68 6.88
C PHE A 32 12.67 -13.63 7.73
N PHE A 33 12.54 -13.46 9.04
CA PHE A 33 13.64 -13.29 9.98
C PHE A 33 13.56 -14.32 11.11
N LYS A 34 14.68 -14.57 11.81
CA LYS A 34 14.73 -15.51 12.93
C LYS A 34 13.94 -15.00 14.14
N SER A 35 13.95 -13.68 14.37
CA SER A 35 13.20 -13.04 15.44
C SER A 35 12.70 -11.67 15.00
N ILE A 36 11.70 -11.14 15.71
CA ILE A 36 11.14 -9.82 15.41
C ILE A 36 12.18 -8.70 15.60
N ASP A 37 13.16 -8.90 16.50
CA ASP A 37 14.23 -7.93 16.77
C ASP A 37 15.20 -7.77 15.60
N GLU A 38 15.27 -8.75 14.70
CA GLU A 38 16.10 -8.69 13.50
C GLU A 38 15.42 -7.96 12.33
N VAL A 39 14.11 -7.68 12.42
CA VAL A 39 13.38 -6.99 11.37
C VAL A 39 13.80 -5.52 11.35
N PRO A 40 14.18 -4.96 10.18
CA PRO A 40 14.46 -3.53 10.08
C PRO A 40 13.26 -2.70 10.50
N THR A 41 13.51 -1.59 11.19
CA THR A 41 12.48 -0.67 11.65
C THR A 41 12.18 0.46 10.64
N HIS A 42 13.06 0.62 9.65
CA HIS A 42 12.96 1.62 8.60
C HIS A 42 13.18 0.99 7.24
N ALA A 43 12.63 1.60 6.22
CA ALA A 43 12.83 1.20 4.83
C ALA A 43 12.97 2.44 3.94
N VAL A 44 13.66 2.26 2.82
CA VAL A 44 13.60 3.24 1.72
C VAL A 44 12.49 2.80 0.79
N THR A 45 11.60 3.71 0.44
CA THR A 45 10.46 3.43 -0.43
C THR A 45 10.38 4.42 -1.58
N MET A 46 9.80 3.95 -2.68
CA MET A 46 9.43 4.79 -3.80
C MET A 46 8.27 5.70 -3.38
N GLY A 47 8.37 6.99 -3.68
CA GLY A 47 7.31 7.94 -3.40
C GLY A 47 6.09 7.79 -4.32
N ILE A 48 4.97 8.30 -3.85
CA ILE A 48 3.68 8.28 -4.59
C ILE A 48 3.80 8.96 -5.95
N GLY A 49 4.52 10.07 -6.04
CA GLY A 49 4.73 10.78 -7.31
C GLY A 49 5.42 9.91 -8.35
N SER A 50 6.44 9.15 -7.95
CA SER A 50 7.15 8.24 -8.85
C SER A 50 6.24 7.09 -9.32
N ILE A 51 5.44 6.54 -8.42
CA ILE A 51 4.47 5.48 -8.76
C ILE A 51 3.46 6.00 -9.78
N MET A 52 2.93 7.21 -9.57
CA MET A 52 1.92 7.82 -10.45
C MET A 52 2.45 8.16 -11.84
N GLN A 53 3.77 8.23 -12.04
CA GLN A 53 4.39 8.43 -13.34
C GLN A 53 4.43 7.15 -14.21
N ALA A 54 4.15 5.99 -13.64
CA ALA A 54 4.09 4.76 -14.41
C ALA A 54 2.99 4.85 -15.49
N LYS A 55 3.25 4.30 -16.67
CA LYS A 55 2.26 4.27 -17.74
C LYS A 55 1.07 3.38 -17.42
N ARG A 56 1.33 2.26 -16.74
CA ARG A 56 0.34 1.28 -16.28
C ARG A 56 0.69 0.81 -14.89
N ILE A 57 -0.32 0.59 -14.09
CA ILE A 57 -0.19 0.06 -12.73
C ILE A 57 -1.02 -1.20 -12.62
N LEU A 58 -0.41 -2.27 -12.12
CA LEU A 58 -1.08 -3.51 -11.78
C LEU A 58 -1.05 -3.67 -10.26
N ILE A 59 -2.22 -3.77 -9.67
CA ILE A 59 -2.40 -4.09 -8.25
C ILE A 59 -2.89 -5.53 -8.13
N ILE A 60 -2.20 -6.31 -7.34
CA ILE A 60 -2.60 -7.69 -7.02
C ILE A 60 -2.90 -7.74 -5.52
N ALA A 61 -4.09 -8.16 -5.16
CA ALA A 61 -4.46 -8.33 -3.76
C ALA A 61 -5.19 -9.64 -3.54
N ILE A 62 -4.80 -10.36 -2.49
CA ILE A 62 -5.27 -11.70 -2.18
C ILE A 62 -5.64 -11.74 -0.70
N GLY A 63 -6.80 -12.33 -0.42
CA GLY A 63 -7.27 -12.58 0.93
C GLY A 63 -8.22 -11.51 1.46
N GLU A 64 -9.10 -11.95 2.34
CA GLU A 64 -10.17 -11.12 2.93
C GLU A 64 -9.60 -9.94 3.76
N ASN A 65 -8.40 -10.09 4.32
CA ASN A 65 -7.74 -9.01 5.06
C ASN A 65 -7.40 -7.79 4.19
N LYS A 66 -7.46 -7.90 2.86
CA LYS A 66 -7.29 -6.79 1.92
C LYS A 66 -8.62 -6.12 1.53
N ALA A 67 -9.75 -6.72 1.83
CA ALA A 67 -11.05 -6.27 1.33
C ALA A 67 -11.39 -4.81 1.68
N LYS A 68 -11.11 -4.38 2.92
CA LYS A 68 -11.33 -3.00 3.35
C LYS A 68 -10.46 -2.01 2.58
N ALA A 69 -9.16 -2.34 2.38
CA ALA A 69 -8.24 -1.50 1.64
C ALA A 69 -8.64 -1.39 0.16
N ILE A 70 -9.09 -2.50 -0.44
CA ILE A 70 -9.59 -2.52 -1.82
C ILE A 70 -10.85 -1.67 -1.96
N LYS A 71 -11.79 -1.81 -1.04
CA LYS A 71 -12.99 -0.96 -1.04
C LYS A 71 -12.64 0.53 -0.94
N GLN A 72 -11.76 0.88 -0.03
CA GLN A 72 -11.29 2.27 0.12
C GLN A 72 -10.58 2.78 -1.13
N LEU A 73 -9.79 1.92 -1.79
CA LEU A 73 -9.11 2.26 -3.05
C LEU A 73 -10.11 2.58 -4.17
N ILE A 74 -11.22 1.84 -4.26
CA ILE A 74 -12.18 1.97 -5.36
C ILE A 74 -13.22 3.05 -5.08
N ASP A 75 -13.83 3.01 -3.90
CA ASP A 75 -15.02 3.80 -3.56
C ASP A 75 -14.76 4.87 -2.49
N GLY A 76 -13.62 4.83 -1.82
CA GLY A 76 -13.31 5.76 -0.74
C GLY A 76 -12.80 7.11 -1.24
N ASP A 77 -12.70 8.06 -0.31
CA ASP A 77 -12.08 9.34 -0.58
C ASP A 77 -10.59 9.18 -0.88
N VAL A 78 -10.06 10.00 -1.77
CA VAL A 78 -8.62 10.07 -2.02
C VAL A 78 -7.96 10.81 -0.85
N THR A 79 -7.18 10.08 -0.09
CA THR A 79 -6.57 10.61 1.15
C THR A 79 -5.22 9.96 1.43
N PRO A 80 -4.24 10.71 1.99
CA PRO A 80 -2.98 10.12 2.44
C PRO A 80 -3.13 9.09 3.57
N GLN A 81 -4.27 9.05 4.25
CA GLN A 81 -4.59 8.02 5.24
C GLN A 81 -4.80 6.63 4.60
N CYS A 82 -5.06 6.61 3.30
CA CYS A 82 -5.05 5.40 2.47
C CYS A 82 -4.23 5.69 1.21
N PRO A 83 -2.91 5.50 1.23
CA PRO A 83 -2.05 5.89 0.09
C PRO A 83 -2.51 5.32 -1.24
N ALA A 84 -3.02 4.10 -1.27
CA ALA A 84 -3.53 3.46 -2.47
C ALA A 84 -4.72 4.21 -3.10
N SER A 85 -5.45 5.01 -2.34
CA SER A 85 -6.60 5.76 -2.85
C SER A 85 -6.26 6.74 -3.97
N VAL A 86 -5.01 7.23 -4.01
CA VAL A 86 -4.53 8.13 -5.07
C VAL A 86 -4.55 7.48 -6.45
N LEU A 87 -4.55 6.16 -6.53
CA LEU A 87 -4.60 5.42 -7.78
C LEU A 87 -5.92 5.66 -8.54
N GLN A 88 -6.97 6.16 -7.88
CA GLN A 88 -8.20 6.61 -8.54
C GLN A 88 -7.94 7.71 -9.57
N PHE A 89 -6.88 8.48 -9.43
CA PHE A 89 -6.49 9.54 -10.37
C PHE A 89 -5.58 9.05 -11.50
N HIS A 90 -5.13 7.80 -11.45
CA HIS A 90 -4.29 7.26 -12.50
C HIS A 90 -5.14 6.76 -13.68
N LYS A 91 -4.67 7.01 -14.89
CA LYS A 91 -5.41 6.70 -16.13
C LYS A 91 -5.47 5.22 -16.50
N ASP A 92 -4.58 4.38 -15.97
CA ASP A 92 -4.46 2.97 -16.37
C ASP A 92 -4.04 2.09 -15.19
N VAL A 93 -5.01 1.73 -14.36
CA VAL A 93 -4.82 0.83 -13.22
C VAL A 93 -5.66 -0.42 -13.42
N THR A 94 -5.03 -1.57 -13.30
CA THR A 94 -5.69 -2.88 -13.30
C THR A 94 -5.62 -3.47 -11.90
N LEU A 95 -6.77 -3.90 -11.38
CA LEU A 95 -6.86 -4.63 -10.12
C LEU A 95 -7.09 -6.11 -10.40
N MET A 96 -6.20 -6.96 -9.92
CA MET A 96 -6.36 -8.41 -9.91
C MET A 96 -6.63 -8.87 -8.47
N LEU A 97 -7.83 -9.33 -8.22
CA LEU A 97 -8.32 -9.65 -6.89
C LEU A 97 -8.83 -11.09 -6.85
N ASP A 98 -8.59 -11.78 -5.74
CA ASP A 98 -9.35 -13.00 -5.45
C ASP A 98 -10.71 -12.66 -4.82
N LYS A 99 -11.54 -13.68 -4.60
CA LYS A 99 -12.87 -13.51 -4.00
C LYS A 99 -12.80 -12.88 -2.60
N GLY A 100 -11.77 -13.22 -1.82
CA GLY A 100 -11.57 -12.67 -0.48
C GLY A 100 -11.29 -11.17 -0.52
N ALA A 101 -10.33 -10.74 -1.33
CA ALA A 101 -9.99 -9.33 -1.49
C ALA A 101 -11.15 -8.50 -2.07
N ALA A 102 -11.99 -9.10 -2.91
CA ALA A 102 -13.16 -8.47 -3.53
C ALA A 102 -14.45 -8.56 -2.68
N SER A 103 -14.40 -9.15 -1.50
CA SER A 103 -15.62 -9.51 -0.72
C SER A 103 -16.48 -8.32 -0.27
N LEU A 104 -15.95 -7.11 -0.28
CA LEU A 104 -16.69 -5.89 0.07
C LEU A 104 -17.06 -5.02 -1.13
N LEU A 105 -16.83 -5.51 -2.32
CA LEU A 105 -17.21 -4.82 -3.56
C LEU A 105 -18.65 -5.12 -3.96
#